data_a6daf60e9882e69d9b689170485137cb
#
_entry.id   a6daf60e9882e69d9b689170485137cb
#
_cell.length_a   1.000
_cell.length_b   1.000
_cell.length_c   1.000
_cell.angle_alpha   90.00
_cell.angle_beta   90.00
_cell.angle_gamma   90.00
#
_symmetry.space_group_name_H-M   'P 1'
#
loop_
_entity.id
_entity.type
_entity.pdbx_description
1 polymer ?
#
loop_
_entity_poly.entity_id
_entity_poly.type
_entity_poly.pdbx_seq_one_letter_code
_entity_poly.pdbx_strand_id
1 'polypeptide(L)'
;MNEIKLGKKISEGKTVDVYESGDLAVKVFKPDAPKTVVFYEAFMDSKVEETGLNVPKIKEVELIDGKWAIATELIKGKTLAQIMQEEPENCDGYLDDMVELQLEIHSKKVTGISKLKDNLRAEIESLDVIDHIKRYDLLTRLDSTPKHVKLCHGNFGPENIVVTDDNKVYICLLYTSPSPRDMR
;
A
#
# COMPACT_ATOMS: atom_id res chain seq x y z
N MET A 1 -2.02 -9.89 26.68
CA MET A 1 -1.53 -9.15 25.50
C MET A 1 -0.62 -8.06 26.04
N ASN A 2 0.58 -7.93 25.49
CA ASN A 2 1.44 -6.82 25.87
C ASN A 2 0.93 -5.58 25.15
N GLU A 3 0.66 -4.52 25.87
CA GLU A 3 0.25 -3.21 25.35
C GLU A 3 1.32 -2.68 24.37
N ILE A 4 0.94 -2.34 23.14
CA ILE A 4 1.85 -1.78 22.15
C ILE A 4 2.27 -0.38 22.62
N LYS A 5 3.56 -0.19 22.90
CA LYS A 5 4.14 1.11 23.23
C LYS A 5 4.79 1.72 22.00
N LEU A 6 4.24 2.84 21.56
CA LEU A 6 4.80 3.57 20.43
C LEU A 6 6.20 4.11 20.77
N GLY A 7 7.18 3.74 19.97
CA GLY A 7 8.55 4.21 20.06
C GLY A 7 8.84 5.35 19.08
N LYS A 8 9.92 5.24 18.32
CA LYS A 8 10.35 6.26 17.37
C LYS A 8 9.36 6.34 16.19
N LYS A 9 8.98 7.58 15.82
CA LYS A 9 8.23 7.79 14.56
C LYS A 9 9.14 7.53 13.36
N ILE A 10 8.71 6.61 12.49
CA ILE A 10 9.42 6.23 11.26
C ILE A 10 8.98 7.12 10.10
N SER A 11 7.67 7.38 10.00
CA SER A 11 7.08 8.16 8.90
C SER A 11 5.90 8.98 9.39
N GLU A 12 5.66 10.12 8.73
CA GLU A 12 4.53 10.99 8.98
C GLU A 12 3.76 11.21 7.67
N GLY A 13 2.48 10.88 7.68
CA GLY A 13 1.59 11.02 6.55
C GLY A 13 0.36 11.88 6.84
N LYS A 14 -0.41 12.19 5.81
CA LYS A 14 -1.65 12.97 5.97
C LYS A 14 -2.73 12.20 6.74
N THR A 15 -2.83 10.90 6.52
CA THR A 15 -3.86 10.02 7.09
C THR A 15 -3.33 9.07 8.15
N VAL A 16 -2.04 8.73 8.10
CA VAL A 16 -1.38 7.71 8.93
C VAL A 16 0.00 8.19 9.33
N ASP A 17 0.37 7.95 10.58
CA ASP A 17 1.75 8.02 11.07
C ASP A 17 2.25 6.61 11.36
N VAL A 18 3.52 6.33 11.09
CA VAL A 18 4.14 5.02 11.35
C VAL A 18 5.17 5.14 12.46
N TYR A 19 5.07 4.24 13.42
CA TYR A 19 5.96 4.17 14.59
C TYR A 19 6.64 2.80 14.67
N GLU A 20 7.82 2.79 15.22
CA GLU A 20 8.51 1.58 15.65
C GLU A 20 7.99 1.19 17.05
N SER A 21 7.77 -0.11 17.27
CA SER A 21 7.44 -0.68 18.58
C SER A 21 8.07 -2.07 18.72
N GLY A 22 9.32 -2.12 19.20
CA GLY A 22 10.09 -3.36 19.24
C GLY A 22 10.34 -3.93 17.83
N ASP A 23 9.78 -5.11 17.55
CA ASP A 23 9.86 -5.74 16.23
C ASP A 23 8.60 -5.50 15.37
N LEU A 24 7.83 -4.46 15.71
CA LEU A 24 6.61 -4.06 14.99
C LEU A 24 6.78 -2.68 14.36
N ALA A 25 6.21 -2.54 13.16
CA ALA A 25 5.87 -1.26 12.57
C ALA A 25 4.37 -1.01 12.81
N VAL A 26 4.05 0.12 13.45
CA VAL A 26 2.68 0.43 13.88
C VAL A 26 2.17 1.63 13.10
N LYS A 27 1.23 1.38 12.19
CA LYS A 27 0.48 2.42 11.47
C LYS A 27 -0.61 2.96 12.38
N VAL A 28 -0.51 4.21 12.81
CA VAL A 28 -1.52 4.88 13.64
C VAL A 28 -2.31 5.84 12.76
N PHE A 29 -3.59 5.60 12.64
CA PHE A 29 -4.50 6.42 11.84
C PHE A 29 -4.83 7.74 12.54
N LYS A 30 -5.13 8.78 11.77
CA LYS A 30 -5.61 10.05 12.35
C LYS A 30 -6.97 9.84 13.04
N PRO A 31 -7.32 10.69 14.04
CA PRO A 31 -8.49 10.46 14.88
C PRO A 31 -9.84 10.39 14.16
N ASP A 32 -9.93 10.98 12.98
CA ASP A 32 -11.12 11.02 12.11
C ASP A 32 -11.23 9.83 11.15
N ALA A 33 -10.25 8.92 11.15
CA ALA A 33 -10.28 7.75 10.28
C ALA A 33 -11.45 6.81 10.65
N PRO A 34 -12.35 6.50 9.71
CA PRO A 34 -13.44 5.57 9.97
C PRO A 34 -12.90 4.16 10.27
N LYS A 35 -13.48 3.50 11.28
CA LYS A 35 -13.15 2.11 11.62
C LYS A 35 -13.14 1.19 10.39
N THR A 36 -14.12 1.36 9.51
CA THR A 36 -14.27 0.55 8.29
C THR A 36 -13.07 0.65 7.36
N VAL A 37 -12.45 1.84 7.25
CA VAL A 37 -11.25 2.07 6.44
C VAL A 37 -10.08 1.26 6.99
N VAL A 38 -9.88 1.29 8.31
CA VAL A 38 -8.78 0.59 8.97
C VAL A 38 -8.91 -0.93 8.81
N PHE A 39 -10.10 -1.46 9.07
CA PHE A 39 -10.35 -2.89 8.92
C PHE A 39 -10.31 -3.35 7.47
N TYR A 40 -10.71 -2.49 6.52
CA TYR A 40 -10.59 -2.78 5.11
C TYR A 40 -9.12 -2.83 4.68
N GLU A 41 -8.28 -1.89 5.14
CA GLU A 41 -6.84 -1.90 4.88
C GLU A 41 -6.20 -3.19 5.44
N ALA A 42 -6.47 -3.53 6.71
CA ALA A 42 -5.97 -4.77 7.29
C ALA A 42 -6.45 -6.03 6.53
N PHE A 43 -7.71 -6.04 6.08
CA PHE A 43 -8.23 -7.12 5.24
C PHE A 43 -7.47 -7.23 3.92
N MET A 44 -7.19 -6.09 3.27
CA MET A 44 -6.45 -6.07 2.00
C MET A 44 -5.03 -6.55 2.17
N ASP A 45 -4.32 -6.06 3.22
CA ASP A 45 -2.96 -6.49 3.52
C ASP A 45 -2.91 -8.01 3.79
N SER A 46 -3.89 -8.55 4.55
CA SER A 46 -3.98 -9.99 4.78
C SER A 46 -4.20 -10.81 3.49
N LYS A 47 -4.97 -10.26 2.53
CA LYS A 47 -5.17 -10.89 1.23
C LYS A 47 -3.89 -10.91 0.38
N VAL A 48 -3.06 -9.89 0.51
CA VAL A 48 -1.76 -9.86 -0.16
C VAL A 48 -0.79 -10.86 0.48
N GLU A 49 -0.78 -11.01 1.81
CA GLU A 49 0.01 -12.05 2.49
C GLU A 49 -0.30 -13.46 1.93
N GLU A 50 -1.58 -13.77 1.66
CA GLU A 50 -1.99 -15.06 1.08
C GLU A 50 -1.38 -15.35 -0.31
N THR A 51 -0.88 -14.32 -1.02
CA THR A 51 -0.29 -14.48 -2.36
C THR A 51 1.12 -15.03 -2.36
N GLY A 52 1.77 -15.07 -1.19
CA GLY A 52 3.16 -15.47 -1.03
C GLY A 52 4.18 -14.40 -1.44
N LEU A 53 3.76 -13.16 -1.69
CA LEU A 53 4.68 -12.03 -1.79
C LEU A 53 5.35 -11.76 -0.44
N ASN A 54 6.60 -11.32 -0.48
CA ASN A 54 7.28 -10.87 0.71
C ASN A 54 6.76 -9.50 1.12
N VAL A 55 5.81 -9.49 2.04
CA VAL A 55 5.20 -8.30 2.64
C VAL A 55 5.27 -8.38 4.15
N PRO A 56 5.30 -7.24 4.87
CA PRO A 56 5.21 -7.25 6.33
C PRO A 56 3.91 -7.89 6.78
N LYS A 57 3.99 -8.92 7.62
CA LYS A 57 2.80 -9.64 8.10
C LYS A 57 2.04 -8.85 9.14
N ILE A 58 0.72 -8.80 9.03
CA ILE A 58 -0.14 -8.21 10.06
C ILE A 58 -0.06 -9.06 11.34
N LYS A 59 0.08 -8.39 12.46
CA LYS A 59 0.10 -8.99 13.80
C LYS A 59 -1.13 -8.64 14.60
N GLU A 60 -1.56 -7.38 14.55
CA GLU A 60 -2.62 -6.88 15.41
C GLU A 60 -3.31 -5.64 14.82
N VAL A 61 -4.59 -5.49 15.12
CA VAL A 61 -5.37 -4.27 14.85
C VAL A 61 -5.98 -3.86 16.17
N GLU A 62 -5.62 -2.69 16.69
CA GLU A 62 -6.06 -2.25 18.01
C GLU A 62 -6.31 -0.73 18.10
N LEU A 63 -6.78 -0.29 19.26
CA LEU A 63 -6.90 1.13 19.61
C LEU A 63 -5.75 1.53 20.53
N ILE A 64 -4.95 2.51 20.09
CA ILE A 64 -3.87 3.11 20.87
C ILE A 64 -4.25 4.58 21.11
N ASP A 65 -4.41 4.97 22.36
CA ASP A 65 -4.83 6.33 22.75
C ASP A 65 -6.07 6.82 21.99
N GLY A 66 -7.06 5.93 21.80
CA GLY A 66 -8.29 6.24 21.09
C GLY A 66 -8.18 6.34 19.57
N LYS A 67 -7.03 6.03 18.99
CA LYS A 67 -6.79 5.98 17.54
C LYS A 67 -6.65 4.54 17.09
N TRP A 68 -7.22 4.23 15.93
CA TRP A 68 -7.02 2.93 15.31
C TRP A 68 -5.57 2.76 14.86
N ALA A 69 -5.03 1.56 15.04
CA ALA A 69 -3.69 1.20 14.61
C ALA A 69 -3.66 -0.21 14.00
N ILE A 70 -2.78 -0.41 13.02
CA ILE A 70 -2.43 -1.71 12.44
C ILE A 70 -0.96 -1.94 12.75
N ALA A 71 -0.66 -3.01 13.48
CA ALA A 71 0.70 -3.45 13.75
C ALA A 71 1.10 -4.55 12.76
N THR A 72 2.23 -4.37 12.10
CA THR A 72 2.84 -5.35 11.19
C THR A 72 4.26 -5.67 11.63
N GLU A 73 4.87 -6.69 11.02
CA GLU A 73 6.31 -6.94 11.19
C GLU A 73 7.11 -5.70 10.80
N LEU A 74 8.08 -5.32 11.62
CA LEU A 74 9.08 -4.32 11.26
C LEU A 74 10.18 -4.99 10.43
N ILE A 75 10.22 -4.67 9.15
CA ILE A 75 11.28 -5.16 8.27
C ILE A 75 12.53 -4.31 8.47
N LYS A 76 13.59 -4.92 9.00
CA LYS A 76 14.88 -4.27 9.23
C LYS A 76 15.73 -4.38 7.97
N GLY A 77 16.14 -3.24 7.42
CA GLY A 77 16.92 -3.17 6.19
C GLY A 77 17.03 -1.74 5.68
N LYS A 78 17.59 -1.58 4.49
CA LYS A 78 17.63 -0.31 3.77
C LYS A 78 16.52 -0.26 2.72
N THR A 79 15.94 0.92 2.51
CA THR A 79 15.06 1.08 1.34
C THR A 79 15.87 1.00 0.06
N LEU A 80 15.26 0.52 -1.01
CA LEU A 80 15.94 0.51 -2.31
C LEU A 80 16.33 1.93 -2.74
N ALA A 81 15.54 2.95 -2.37
CA ALA A 81 15.88 4.34 -2.59
C ALA A 81 17.21 4.76 -1.90
N GLN A 82 17.45 4.28 -0.67
CA GLN A 82 18.70 4.52 0.04
C GLN A 82 19.88 3.80 -0.65
N ILE A 83 19.68 2.55 -1.07
CA ILE A 83 20.69 1.78 -1.78
C ILE A 83 21.06 2.45 -3.11
N MET A 84 20.07 2.89 -3.90
CA MET A 84 20.29 3.62 -5.15
C MET A 84 21.06 4.95 -4.96
N GLN A 85 20.89 5.61 -3.79
CA GLN A 85 21.66 6.82 -3.46
C GLN A 85 23.11 6.49 -3.06
N GLU A 86 23.34 5.36 -2.41
CA GLU A 86 24.68 4.90 -2.02
C GLU A 86 25.46 4.31 -3.20
N GLU A 87 24.77 3.72 -4.17
CA GLU A 87 25.35 3.02 -5.33
C GLU A 87 24.74 3.52 -6.66
N PRO A 88 24.93 4.79 -7.03
CA PRO A 88 24.29 5.39 -8.20
C PRO A 88 24.69 4.74 -9.53
N GLU A 89 25.88 4.12 -9.60
CA GLU A 89 26.36 3.39 -10.77
C GLU A 89 25.57 2.13 -11.07
N ASN A 90 24.86 1.57 -10.07
CA ASN A 90 24.06 0.35 -10.21
C ASN A 90 22.56 0.65 -10.43
N CYS A 91 22.16 1.92 -10.57
CA CYS A 91 20.74 2.31 -10.65
C CYS A 91 19.96 1.60 -11.76
N ASP A 92 20.57 1.38 -12.92
CA ASP A 92 19.90 0.69 -14.04
C ASP A 92 19.55 -0.76 -13.66
N GLY A 93 20.44 -1.46 -12.95
CA GLY A 93 20.16 -2.80 -12.44
C GLY A 93 19.02 -2.82 -11.42
N TYR A 94 18.98 -1.86 -10.50
CA TYR A 94 17.88 -1.74 -9.53
C TYR A 94 16.54 -1.39 -10.18
N LEU A 95 16.55 -0.64 -11.28
CA LEU A 95 15.32 -0.39 -12.05
C LEU A 95 14.81 -1.66 -12.75
N ASP A 96 15.71 -2.50 -13.27
CA ASP A 96 15.35 -3.79 -13.85
C ASP A 96 14.75 -4.71 -12.78
N ASP A 97 15.37 -4.80 -11.59
CA ASP A 97 14.84 -5.56 -10.44
C ASP A 97 13.44 -5.06 -10.02
N MET A 98 13.23 -3.75 -10.02
CA MET A 98 11.91 -3.17 -9.74
C MET A 98 10.86 -3.58 -10.79
N VAL A 99 11.22 -3.60 -12.07
CA VAL A 99 10.31 -4.04 -13.13
C VAL A 99 9.95 -5.52 -12.94
N GLU A 100 10.93 -6.38 -12.62
CA GLU A 100 10.67 -7.79 -12.35
C GLU A 100 9.75 -7.97 -11.15
N LEU A 101 10.00 -7.23 -10.06
CA LEU A 101 9.15 -7.25 -8.86
C LEU A 101 7.72 -6.78 -9.17
N GLN A 102 7.56 -5.73 -10.00
CA GLN A 102 6.25 -5.27 -10.43
C GLN A 102 5.52 -6.33 -11.28
N LEU A 103 6.24 -7.02 -12.16
CA LEU A 103 5.67 -8.13 -12.95
C LEU A 103 5.27 -9.29 -12.05
N GLU A 104 6.04 -9.58 -11.00
CA GLU A 104 5.68 -10.59 -10.00
C GLU A 104 4.38 -10.21 -9.28
N ILE A 105 4.26 -8.96 -8.80
CA ILE A 105 3.02 -8.46 -8.17
C ILE A 105 1.83 -8.65 -9.12
N HIS A 106 1.99 -8.24 -10.39
CA HIS A 106 0.94 -8.33 -11.40
C HIS A 106 0.58 -9.78 -11.78
N SER A 107 1.45 -10.74 -11.51
CA SER A 107 1.19 -12.17 -11.75
C SER A 107 0.27 -12.80 -10.70
N LYS A 108 0.18 -12.19 -9.52
CA LYS A 108 -0.59 -12.73 -8.39
C LYS A 108 -2.08 -12.57 -8.63
N LYS A 109 -2.85 -13.57 -8.22
CA LYS A 109 -4.31 -13.56 -8.27
C LYS A 109 -4.85 -13.39 -6.85
N VAL A 110 -5.61 -12.34 -6.64
CA VAL A 110 -6.29 -12.08 -5.36
C VAL A 110 -7.78 -12.04 -5.59
N THR A 111 -8.53 -12.75 -4.75
CA THR A 111 -10.00 -12.79 -4.79
C THR A 111 -10.58 -12.11 -3.55
N GLY A 112 -11.79 -11.57 -3.69
CA GLY A 112 -12.50 -10.94 -2.56
C GLY A 112 -12.09 -9.49 -2.30
N ILE A 113 -11.26 -8.89 -3.16
CA ILE A 113 -10.91 -7.46 -3.09
C ILE A 113 -11.73 -6.68 -4.12
N SER A 114 -12.02 -5.41 -3.81
CA SER A 114 -12.71 -4.54 -4.76
C SER A 114 -11.81 -4.21 -5.94
N LYS A 115 -12.44 -4.15 -7.11
CA LYS A 115 -11.73 -3.75 -8.32
C LYS A 115 -11.60 -2.25 -8.36
N LEU A 116 -10.41 -1.77 -8.75
CA LEU A 116 -10.16 -0.33 -8.94
C LEU A 116 -11.25 0.35 -9.79
N LYS A 117 -11.66 -0.29 -10.89
CA LYS A 117 -12.70 0.25 -11.77
C LYS A 117 -14.04 0.45 -11.08
N ASP A 118 -14.42 -0.46 -10.18
CA ASP A 118 -15.67 -0.37 -9.42
C ASP A 118 -15.59 0.76 -8.37
N ASN A 119 -14.43 0.91 -7.70
CA ASN A 119 -14.18 1.99 -6.76
C ASN A 119 -14.20 3.36 -7.45
N LEU A 120 -13.49 3.51 -8.57
CA LEU A 120 -13.48 4.75 -9.35
C LEU A 120 -14.88 5.11 -9.85
N ARG A 121 -15.68 4.13 -10.26
CA ARG A 121 -17.08 4.35 -10.65
C ARG A 121 -17.87 4.94 -9.48
N ALA A 122 -17.79 4.32 -8.31
CA ALA A 122 -18.51 4.79 -7.13
C ALA A 122 -18.07 6.21 -6.72
N GLU A 123 -16.76 6.50 -6.80
CA GLU A 123 -16.24 7.85 -6.55
C GLU A 123 -16.77 8.88 -7.55
N ILE A 124 -16.72 8.60 -8.86
CA ILE A 124 -17.25 9.50 -9.90
C ILE A 124 -18.75 9.75 -9.70
N GLU A 125 -19.51 8.70 -9.36
CA GLU A 125 -20.95 8.80 -9.10
C GLU A 125 -21.26 9.65 -7.86
N SER A 126 -20.40 9.62 -6.84
CA SER A 126 -20.56 10.38 -5.59
C SER A 126 -20.13 11.85 -5.65
N LEU A 127 -19.44 12.28 -6.72
CA LEU A 127 -18.94 13.64 -6.84
C LEU A 127 -20.08 14.65 -7.12
N ASP A 128 -20.40 15.48 -6.14
CA ASP A 128 -21.42 16.53 -6.30
C ASP A 128 -20.92 17.78 -7.05
N VAL A 129 -19.57 17.93 -7.15
CA VAL A 129 -18.93 19.12 -7.75
C VAL A 129 -18.87 19.11 -9.28
N ILE A 130 -19.24 18.00 -9.93
CA ILE A 130 -19.26 17.87 -11.39
C ILE A 130 -20.70 17.78 -11.92
N ASP A 131 -20.94 18.41 -13.08
CA ASP A 131 -22.21 18.30 -13.76
C ASP A 131 -22.41 16.89 -14.37
N HIS A 132 -23.66 16.58 -14.73
CA HIS A 132 -24.04 15.28 -15.25
C HIS A 132 -23.38 14.95 -16.60
N ILE A 133 -23.01 15.94 -17.41
CA ILE A 133 -22.34 15.71 -18.71
C ILE A 133 -20.91 15.24 -18.46
N LYS A 134 -20.19 15.94 -17.59
CA LYS A 134 -18.82 15.56 -17.20
C LYS A 134 -18.79 14.18 -16.51
N ARG A 135 -19.78 13.93 -15.63
CA ARG A 135 -19.90 12.60 -14.98
C ARG A 135 -20.09 11.50 -16.02
N TYR A 136 -21.00 11.70 -16.99
CA TYR A 136 -21.22 10.74 -18.07
C TYR A 136 -19.97 10.52 -18.92
N ASP A 137 -19.24 11.58 -19.28
CA ASP A 137 -17.97 11.48 -20.03
C ASP A 137 -16.92 10.67 -19.26
N LEU A 138 -16.73 10.95 -17.95
CA LEU A 138 -15.80 10.22 -17.09
C LEU A 138 -16.16 8.73 -16.99
N LEU A 139 -17.44 8.41 -16.78
CA LEU A 139 -17.91 7.02 -16.71
C LEU A 139 -17.73 6.29 -18.04
N THR A 140 -17.98 6.97 -19.17
CA THR A 140 -17.79 6.41 -20.50
C THR A 140 -16.31 6.11 -20.77
N ARG A 141 -15.41 7.02 -20.38
CA ARG A 141 -13.95 6.81 -20.46
C ARG A 141 -13.51 5.65 -19.58
N LEU A 142 -14.01 5.61 -18.34
CA LEU A 142 -13.72 4.49 -17.43
C LEU A 142 -14.17 3.16 -18.02
N ASP A 143 -15.35 3.12 -18.64
CA ASP A 143 -15.88 1.89 -19.28
C ASP A 143 -15.07 1.45 -20.48
N SER A 144 -14.48 2.39 -21.21
CA SER A 144 -13.61 2.08 -22.37
C SER A 144 -12.24 1.52 -21.98
N THR A 145 -11.83 1.64 -20.71
CA THR A 145 -10.55 1.07 -20.26
C THR A 145 -10.56 -0.46 -20.30
N PRO A 146 -9.42 -1.11 -20.61
CA PRO A 146 -9.33 -2.57 -20.63
C PRO A 146 -9.77 -3.21 -19.31
N LYS A 147 -10.40 -4.39 -19.39
CA LYS A 147 -10.84 -5.16 -18.21
C LYS A 147 -9.72 -6.06 -17.69
N HIS A 148 -8.54 -5.49 -17.44
CA HIS A 148 -7.47 -6.23 -16.79
C HIS A 148 -7.67 -6.22 -15.27
N VAL A 149 -7.50 -7.38 -14.64
CA VAL A 149 -7.53 -7.55 -13.19
C VAL A 149 -6.15 -8.02 -12.77
N LYS A 150 -5.35 -7.08 -12.31
CA LYS A 150 -4.00 -7.30 -11.79
C LYS A 150 -3.94 -6.79 -10.36
N LEU A 151 -3.17 -7.47 -9.51
CA LEU A 151 -2.81 -6.90 -8.23
C LEU A 151 -1.88 -5.72 -8.51
N CYS A 152 -2.20 -4.54 -7.95
CA CYS A 152 -1.39 -3.34 -8.10
C CYS A 152 -1.02 -2.81 -6.72
N HIS A 153 0.20 -2.29 -6.57
CA HIS A 153 0.68 -1.75 -5.32
C HIS A 153 0.03 -0.41 -4.96
N GLY A 154 -0.33 0.40 -5.95
CA GLY A 154 -0.92 1.72 -5.75
C GLY A 154 0.08 2.86 -5.52
N ASN A 155 1.25 2.58 -4.95
CA ASN A 155 2.36 3.53 -4.78
C ASN A 155 3.71 2.82 -4.90
N PHE A 156 3.94 2.14 -6.03
CA PHE A 156 5.16 1.37 -6.25
C PHE A 156 6.34 2.31 -6.52
N GLY A 157 7.28 2.33 -5.58
CA GLY A 157 8.48 3.16 -5.65
C GLY A 157 9.61 2.56 -4.79
N PRO A 158 10.86 2.95 -5.04
CA PRO A 158 12.03 2.41 -4.34
C PRO A 158 12.02 2.71 -2.83
N GLU A 159 11.28 3.73 -2.39
CA GLU A 159 11.06 4.05 -0.98
C GLU A 159 10.18 3.03 -0.24
N ASN A 160 9.38 2.25 -0.98
CA ASN A 160 8.46 1.23 -0.45
C ASN A 160 8.98 -0.19 -0.65
N ILE A 161 10.21 -0.34 -1.08
CA ILE A 161 10.92 -1.61 -1.21
C ILE A 161 12.05 -1.62 -0.18
N VAL A 162 12.07 -2.62 0.70
CA VAL A 162 13.10 -2.79 1.72
C VAL A 162 13.93 -4.03 1.41
N VAL A 163 15.23 -3.87 1.38
CA VAL A 163 16.20 -4.95 1.23
C VAL A 163 16.85 -5.19 2.59
N THR A 164 16.72 -6.43 3.08
CA THR A 164 17.29 -6.85 4.37
C THR A 164 18.77 -7.23 4.23
N ASP A 165 19.47 -7.35 5.35
CA ASP A 165 20.89 -7.73 5.37
C ASP A 165 21.16 -9.12 4.76
N ASP A 166 20.16 -10.01 4.73
CA ASP A 166 20.20 -11.32 4.07
C ASP A 166 19.70 -11.27 2.60
N ASN A 167 19.67 -10.09 2.01
CA ASN A 167 19.27 -9.80 0.62
C ASN A 167 17.84 -10.24 0.27
N LYS A 168 16.94 -10.32 1.24
CA LYS A 168 15.51 -10.49 0.95
C LYS A 168 14.87 -9.15 0.64
N VAL A 169 14.06 -9.15 -0.39
CA VAL A 169 13.31 -7.98 -0.82
C VAL A 169 11.90 -8.05 -0.26
N TYR A 170 11.46 -6.99 0.42
CA TYR A 170 10.11 -6.83 0.94
C TYR A 170 9.42 -5.63 0.30
N ILE A 171 8.15 -5.82 -0.03
CA ILE A 171 7.27 -4.77 -0.53
C ILE A 171 6.49 -4.22 0.67
N CYS A 172 6.75 -2.98 1.04
CA CYS A 172 6.14 -2.33 2.18
C CYS A 172 5.08 -1.32 1.73
N LEU A 173 4.13 -1.01 2.62
CA LEU A 173 3.10 0.01 2.37
C LEU A 173 2.24 -0.26 1.12
N LEU A 174 1.68 -1.48 1.02
CA LEU A 174 0.66 -1.77 0.02
C LEU A 174 -0.58 -0.90 0.29
N TYR A 175 -0.65 0.23 -0.38
CA TYR A 175 -1.87 1.02 -0.41
C TYR A 175 -2.79 0.41 -1.47
N THR A 176 -3.85 -0.20 -1.03
CA THR A 176 -4.93 -0.66 -1.92
C THR A 176 -5.82 0.49 -2.40
N SER A 177 -5.34 1.71 -2.23
CA SER A 177 -5.97 2.89 -2.82
C SER A 177 -5.50 3.04 -4.26
N PRO A 178 -6.42 3.20 -5.21
CA PRO A 178 -6.08 3.37 -6.61
C PRO A 178 -5.24 4.64 -6.79
N SER A 179 -3.94 4.46 -7.06
CA SER A 179 -3.14 5.60 -7.49
C SER A 179 -3.42 5.87 -8.97
N PRO A 180 -3.73 7.11 -9.36
CA PRO A 180 -3.83 7.49 -10.77
C PRO A 180 -2.53 7.25 -11.56
N ARG A 181 -1.41 6.98 -10.87
CA ARG A 181 -0.10 6.72 -11.49
C ARG A 181 0.04 5.31 -12.07
N ASP A 182 -0.71 4.35 -11.53
CA ASP A 182 -0.66 2.94 -11.99
C ASP A 182 -1.57 2.67 -13.20
N MET A 183 -2.22 3.70 -13.73
CA MET A 183 -3.10 3.61 -14.90
C MET A 183 -2.42 4.03 -16.22
N ARG A 184 -1.08 4.16 -16.23
CA ARG A 184 -0.34 4.53 -17.47
C ARG A 184 0.27 3.32 -18.16
#